data_014e09ae521a56eb46bf280d74d7a15d
#
_entry.id   014e09ae521a56eb46bf280d74d7a15d
#
_cell.length_a   1.000
_cell.length_b   1.000
_cell.length_c   1.000
_cell.angle_alpha   90.00
_cell.angle_beta   90.00
_cell.angle_gamma   90.00
#
_symmetry.space_group_name_H-M   'P 1'
#
loop_
_entity.id
_entity.type
_entity.pdbx_description
1 polymer ?
#
loop_
_entity_poly.entity_id
_entity_poly.type
_entity_poly.pdbx_seq_one_letter_code
_entity_poly.pdbx_strand_id
1 'polypeptide(L)'
;RFSLEDMHGKSIWEEQYPTATLPNLRAKFGHTGYQREMLGQPVIEGNIFKNHWFTKYRTLPEPSQMKRVWLYADPAWGEKGCYKAVISIGYDGNRFYVIHVWIRQTENTKFFRYYYDAYQELDRTYRVKARAACETTYGQARILADFDRWAQDNHLPPISHRIKRIDNKDNKNLRIERTETIIETAKVLFPEGQDTPTLISQFLTYPDGYIDGCDALAGCLERFSEYDIGRNRVKVRRFSF
;
A
#
# COMPACT_ATOMS: atom_id res chain seq x y z
N ARG A 1 2.87 12.92 -30.44
CA ARG A 1 2.79 12.62 -28.99
C ARG A 1 1.74 13.54 -28.42
N PHE A 2 0.83 12.98 -27.64
CA PHE A 2 -0.17 13.74 -26.88
C PHE A 2 0.45 14.09 -25.51
N SER A 3 0.34 15.36 -25.11
CA SER A 3 0.65 15.80 -23.76
C SER A 3 -0.60 16.48 -23.21
N LEU A 4 -0.98 16.20 -21.98
CA LEU A 4 -2.13 16.85 -21.33
C LEU A 4 -1.84 18.32 -21.00
N GLU A 5 -0.57 18.69 -20.83
CA GLU A 5 -0.17 20.06 -20.46
C GLU A 5 0.60 20.76 -21.58
N ASP A 6 0.36 22.06 -21.69
CA ASP A 6 1.15 22.97 -22.51
C ASP A 6 2.49 23.34 -21.82
N MET A 7 3.30 24.16 -22.49
CA MET A 7 4.60 24.63 -21.98
C MET A 7 4.49 25.49 -20.69
N HIS A 8 3.29 25.94 -20.34
CA HIS A 8 3.01 26.74 -19.15
C HIS A 8 2.35 25.93 -18.03
N GLY A 9 2.23 24.60 -18.21
CA GLY A 9 1.61 23.70 -17.24
C GLY A 9 0.08 23.81 -17.16
N LYS A 10 -0.57 24.37 -18.19
CA LYS A 10 -2.03 24.41 -18.30
C LYS A 10 -2.52 23.21 -19.11
N SER A 11 -3.71 22.72 -18.77
CA SER A 11 -4.36 21.66 -19.52
C SER A 11 -4.63 22.10 -20.96
N ILE A 12 -4.26 21.27 -21.94
CA ILE A 12 -4.66 21.43 -23.33
C ILE A 12 -6.03 20.81 -23.62
N TRP A 13 -6.62 20.15 -22.64
CA TRP A 13 -7.95 19.54 -22.74
C TRP A 13 -8.82 19.95 -21.54
N GLU A 14 -9.04 21.28 -21.45
CA GLU A 14 -9.67 21.94 -20.30
C GLU A 14 -11.08 21.42 -19.98
N GLU A 15 -11.84 20.99 -21.02
CA GLU A 15 -13.20 20.46 -20.85
C GLU A 15 -13.22 19.15 -20.07
N GLN A 16 -12.27 18.24 -20.34
CA GLN A 16 -12.18 16.92 -19.72
C GLN A 16 -11.33 16.92 -18.46
N TYR A 17 -10.24 17.70 -18.47
CA TYR A 17 -9.26 17.80 -17.40
C TYR A 17 -8.96 19.28 -17.10
N PRO A 18 -9.80 19.97 -16.33
CA PRO A 18 -9.55 21.37 -15.99
C PRO A 18 -8.19 21.56 -15.33
N THR A 19 -7.47 22.64 -15.69
CA THR A 19 -6.15 22.95 -15.13
C THR A 19 -6.13 22.90 -13.60
N ALA A 20 -7.21 23.36 -12.95
CA ALA A 20 -7.34 23.30 -11.50
C ALA A 20 -7.36 21.85 -10.91
N THR A 21 -7.62 20.85 -11.75
CA THR A 21 -7.64 19.43 -11.33
C THR A 21 -6.31 18.70 -11.54
N LEU A 22 -5.36 19.29 -12.27
CA LEU A 22 -4.07 18.68 -12.57
C LEU A 22 -3.28 18.27 -11.31
N PRO A 23 -3.26 19.05 -10.20
CA PRO A 23 -2.62 18.61 -8.96
C PRO A 23 -3.21 17.30 -8.41
N ASN A 24 -4.53 17.13 -8.51
CA ASN A 24 -5.19 15.91 -8.06
C ASN A 24 -4.86 14.72 -8.97
N LEU A 25 -4.73 14.95 -10.28
CA LEU A 25 -4.30 13.92 -11.22
C LEU A 25 -2.85 13.52 -10.97
N ARG A 26 -1.95 14.47 -10.73
CA ARG A 26 -0.56 14.19 -10.36
C ARG A 26 -0.47 13.36 -9.07
N ALA A 27 -1.26 13.70 -8.06
CA ALA A 27 -1.35 12.91 -6.83
C ALA A 27 -1.93 11.52 -7.06
N LYS A 28 -2.89 11.38 -7.99
CA LYS A 28 -3.52 10.10 -8.32
C LYS A 28 -2.58 9.15 -9.06
N PHE A 29 -1.79 9.65 -9.99
CA PHE A 29 -0.91 8.84 -10.85
C PHE A 29 0.52 8.70 -10.30
N GLY A 30 0.93 9.54 -9.32
CA GLY A 30 2.32 9.72 -8.93
C GLY A 30 3.10 10.47 -10.02
N HIS A 31 4.35 10.85 -9.72
CA HIS A 31 5.17 11.64 -10.66
C HIS A 31 5.43 10.86 -11.96
N THR A 32 5.94 9.66 -11.84
CA THR A 32 6.31 8.80 -12.99
C THR A 32 5.09 8.38 -13.81
N GLY A 33 4.02 7.91 -13.14
CA GLY A 33 2.78 7.56 -13.83
C GLY A 33 2.14 8.74 -14.56
N TYR A 34 2.18 9.93 -13.96
CA TYR A 34 1.67 11.15 -14.60
C TYR A 34 2.48 11.54 -15.84
N GLN A 35 3.82 11.47 -15.76
CA GLN A 35 4.69 11.73 -16.93
C GLN A 35 4.39 10.78 -18.08
N ARG A 36 4.27 9.48 -17.79
CA ARG A 36 4.01 8.47 -18.81
C ARG A 36 2.62 8.56 -19.40
N GLU A 37 1.58 8.58 -18.57
CA GLU A 37 0.20 8.45 -19.00
C GLU A 37 -0.41 9.78 -19.46
N MET A 38 -0.04 10.90 -18.83
CA MET A 38 -0.66 12.19 -19.08
C MET A 38 0.19 13.10 -19.96
N LEU A 39 1.52 13.04 -19.83
CA LEU A 39 2.40 13.87 -20.63
C LEU A 39 3.03 13.12 -21.83
N GLY A 40 2.80 11.82 -21.96
CA GLY A 40 3.37 10.99 -23.03
C GLY A 40 4.91 11.00 -23.04
N GLN A 41 5.53 11.25 -21.88
CA GLN A 41 6.99 11.28 -21.74
C GLN A 41 7.49 9.86 -21.45
N PRO A 42 8.52 9.36 -22.18
CA PRO A 42 9.11 8.08 -21.86
C PRO A 42 9.80 8.17 -20.49
N VAL A 43 9.42 7.29 -19.60
CA VAL A 43 10.13 7.10 -18.32
C VAL A 43 11.22 6.07 -18.57
N ILE A 44 12.44 6.34 -18.13
CA ILE A 44 13.52 5.35 -18.14
C ILE A 44 13.19 4.32 -17.08
N GLU A 45 12.86 3.09 -17.50
CA GLU A 45 12.59 1.97 -16.61
C GLU A 45 13.80 1.66 -15.74
N GLY A 46 13.58 1.25 -14.48
CA GLY A 46 14.63 0.78 -13.57
C GLY A 46 15.24 1.83 -12.64
N ASN A 47 14.66 3.02 -12.48
CA ASN A 47 15.24 4.05 -11.58
C ASN A 47 14.19 4.97 -10.92
N ILE A 48 13.01 4.43 -10.63
CA ILE A 48 11.91 5.23 -10.06
C ILE A 48 12.19 5.57 -8.60
N PHE A 49 12.56 4.55 -7.81
CA PHE A 49 12.84 4.71 -6.38
C PHE A 49 14.33 4.78 -6.12
N LYS A 50 14.76 5.69 -5.23
CA LYS A 50 16.16 5.90 -4.88
C LYS A 50 16.45 5.50 -3.44
N ASN A 51 17.57 4.84 -3.19
CA ASN A 51 17.90 4.31 -1.87
C ASN A 51 17.83 5.36 -0.74
N HIS A 52 18.26 6.59 -1.01
CA HIS A 52 18.27 7.66 -0.01
C HIS A 52 16.86 8.20 0.37
N TRP A 53 15.82 7.81 -0.35
CA TRP A 53 14.43 8.17 -0.01
C TRP A 53 13.87 7.34 1.15
N PHE A 54 14.42 6.14 1.41
CA PHE A 54 13.93 5.23 2.44
C PHE A 54 14.45 5.65 3.82
N THR A 55 13.85 6.73 4.34
CA THR A 55 14.19 7.27 5.67
C THR A 55 13.77 6.32 6.77
N LYS A 56 14.69 5.99 7.67
CA LYS A 56 14.43 5.13 8.82
C LYS A 56 14.10 5.96 10.06
N TYR A 57 13.20 5.44 10.90
CA TYR A 57 12.97 5.99 12.22
C TYR A 57 13.80 5.22 13.28
N ARG A 58 14.22 5.91 14.33
CA ARG A 58 14.91 5.30 15.47
C ARG A 58 13.95 4.76 16.52
N THR A 59 12.87 5.49 16.74
CA THR A 59 11.87 5.17 17.76
C THR A 59 10.48 5.34 17.17
N LEU A 60 9.64 4.33 17.35
CA LEU A 60 8.23 4.40 16.96
C LEU A 60 7.51 5.36 17.95
N PRO A 61 6.64 6.25 17.46
CA PRO A 61 5.81 7.07 18.34
C PRO A 61 4.96 6.23 19.29
N GLU A 62 4.68 6.78 20.47
CA GLU A 62 3.81 6.13 21.45
C GLU A 62 2.44 5.79 20.86
N PRO A 63 1.80 4.67 21.27
CA PRO A 63 0.50 4.27 20.73
C PRO A 63 -0.59 5.35 20.87
N SER A 64 -0.50 6.21 21.87
CA SER A 64 -1.39 7.35 22.08
C SER A 64 -1.31 8.37 20.96
N GLN A 65 -0.14 8.58 20.37
CA GLN A 65 0.13 9.52 19.29
C GLN A 65 -0.37 9.01 17.93
N MET A 66 -0.51 7.70 17.76
CA MET A 66 -1.06 7.13 16.53
C MET A 66 -2.56 7.41 16.42
N LYS A 67 -2.97 7.96 15.29
CA LYS A 67 -4.39 8.20 14.97
C LYS A 67 -5.04 6.95 14.40
N ARG A 68 -4.27 6.14 13.67
CA ARG A 68 -4.74 4.91 13.02
C ARG A 68 -3.59 3.99 12.70
N VAL A 69 -3.88 2.69 12.70
CA VAL A 69 -2.96 1.64 12.28
C VAL A 69 -3.68 0.67 11.35
N TRP A 70 -3.05 0.30 10.26
CA TRP A 70 -3.52 -0.74 9.35
C TRP A 70 -2.51 -1.87 9.27
N LEU A 71 -3.01 -3.09 9.34
CA LEU A 71 -2.32 -4.32 8.93
C LEU A 71 -2.87 -4.73 7.58
N TYR A 72 -2.00 -4.95 6.61
CA TYR A 72 -2.35 -5.36 5.26
C TYR A 72 -1.59 -6.61 4.88
N ALA A 73 -2.26 -7.56 4.27
CA ALA A 73 -1.67 -8.78 3.76
C ALA A 73 -1.94 -8.94 2.26
N ASP A 74 -0.88 -9.23 1.52
CA ASP A 74 -0.93 -9.83 0.18
C ASP A 74 -0.48 -11.30 0.31
N PRO A 75 -1.42 -12.26 0.26
CA PRO A 75 -1.09 -13.67 0.42
C PRO A 75 -0.38 -14.26 -0.79
N ALA A 76 -0.23 -13.55 -1.89
CA ALA A 76 0.25 -13.98 -3.19
C ALA A 76 -0.24 -15.38 -3.58
N TRP A 77 -0.60 -15.60 -4.83
CA TRP A 77 -1.11 -16.89 -5.29
C TRP A 77 -0.07 -17.56 -6.17
N GLY A 78 0.41 -18.72 -5.71
CA GLY A 78 1.37 -19.55 -6.43
C GLY A 78 2.34 -20.24 -5.48
N GLU A 79 2.56 -21.54 -5.69
CA GLU A 79 3.46 -22.32 -4.83
C GLU A 79 4.94 -22.01 -5.06
N LYS A 80 5.28 -21.42 -6.21
CA LYS A 80 6.69 -21.12 -6.57
C LYS A 80 6.83 -19.71 -7.13
N GLY A 81 7.65 -18.89 -6.47
CA GLY A 81 8.18 -17.65 -7.03
C GLY A 81 7.55 -16.34 -6.54
N CYS A 82 6.36 -16.35 -5.95
CA CYS A 82 5.76 -15.12 -5.42
C CYS A 82 6.04 -14.96 -3.92
N TYR A 83 6.27 -13.72 -3.48
CA TYR A 83 6.40 -13.41 -2.07
C TYR A 83 5.04 -13.14 -1.45
N LYS A 84 4.78 -13.77 -0.30
CA LYS A 84 3.71 -13.34 0.58
C LYS A 84 4.20 -12.15 1.38
N ALA A 85 3.37 -11.12 1.51
CA ALA A 85 3.75 -9.92 2.22
C ALA A 85 2.74 -9.56 3.29
N VAL A 86 3.23 -9.18 4.47
CA VAL A 86 2.44 -8.60 5.56
C VAL A 86 3.12 -7.29 5.96
N ILE A 87 2.39 -6.20 5.80
CA ILE A 87 2.86 -4.85 6.11
C ILE A 87 1.88 -4.22 7.09
N SER A 88 2.39 -3.61 8.15
CA SER A 88 1.55 -2.73 8.97
C SER A 88 2.12 -1.32 9.03
N ILE A 89 1.22 -0.34 9.02
CA ILE A 89 1.55 1.07 8.99
C ILE A 89 0.72 1.80 10.05
N GLY A 90 1.38 2.63 10.85
CA GLY A 90 0.75 3.59 11.74
C GLY A 90 0.79 5.00 11.15
N TYR A 91 -0.22 5.82 11.45
CA TYR A 91 -0.30 7.22 11.04
C TYR A 91 -0.52 8.11 12.26
N ASP A 92 0.36 9.10 12.47
CA ASP A 92 0.28 10.03 13.60
C ASP A 92 -0.52 11.32 13.28
N GLY A 93 -0.86 11.52 12.01
CA GLY A 93 -1.52 12.73 11.49
C GLY A 93 -0.62 13.58 10.60
N ASN A 94 0.65 13.23 10.52
CA ASN A 94 1.64 13.88 9.67
C ASN A 94 2.48 12.89 8.85
N ARG A 95 2.90 11.78 9.47
CA ARG A 95 3.77 10.76 8.87
C ARG A 95 3.19 9.36 9.02
N PHE A 96 3.61 8.50 8.13
CA PHE A 96 3.34 7.07 8.14
C PHE A 96 4.57 6.34 8.68
N TYR A 97 4.36 5.44 9.63
CA TYR A 97 5.41 4.62 10.23
C TYR A 97 5.14 3.16 9.88
N VAL A 98 6.00 2.57 9.10
CA VAL A 98 5.94 1.13 8.83
C VAL A 98 6.32 0.39 10.11
N ILE A 99 5.41 -0.38 10.69
CA ILE A 99 5.60 -1.05 11.99
C ILE A 99 6.08 -2.49 11.78
N HIS A 100 5.41 -3.23 10.89
CA HIS A 100 5.80 -4.58 10.52
C HIS A 100 6.14 -4.67 9.04
N VAL A 101 7.21 -5.40 8.73
CA VAL A 101 7.61 -5.79 7.38
C VAL A 101 7.93 -7.28 7.41
N TRP A 102 7.10 -8.09 6.77
CA TRP A 102 7.36 -9.51 6.59
C TRP A 102 7.10 -9.88 5.13
N ILE A 103 8.14 -10.37 4.45
CA ILE A 103 8.12 -10.67 3.02
C ILE A 103 8.85 -11.99 2.81
N ARG A 104 8.12 -13.06 2.49
CA ARG A 104 8.69 -14.42 2.39
C ARG A 104 8.07 -15.22 1.25
N GLN A 105 8.91 -16.01 0.61
CA GLN A 105 8.47 -17.15 -0.21
C GLN A 105 8.26 -18.34 0.71
N THR A 106 7.03 -18.62 1.10
CA THR A 106 6.73 -19.64 2.10
C THR A 106 5.32 -20.20 1.96
N GLU A 107 5.05 -21.27 2.66
CA GLU A 107 3.73 -21.88 2.79
C GLU A 107 2.71 -21.01 3.54
N ASN A 108 1.43 -21.27 3.35
CA ASN A 108 0.35 -20.50 3.95
C ASN A 108 0.35 -20.58 5.48
N THR A 109 0.74 -21.69 6.07
CA THR A 109 0.76 -21.89 7.53
C THR A 109 1.67 -20.88 8.25
N LYS A 110 2.86 -20.62 7.70
CA LYS A 110 3.78 -19.61 8.25
C LYS A 110 3.28 -18.19 8.04
N PHE A 111 2.68 -17.93 6.88
CA PHE A 111 2.01 -16.65 6.61
C PHE A 111 0.85 -16.42 7.57
N PHE A 112 -0.02 -17.41 7.78
CA PHE A 112 -1.14 -17.31 8.71
C PHE A 112 -0.68 -17.04 10.14
N ARG A 113 0.36 -17.76 10.60
CA ARG A 113 0.94 -17.54 11.92
C ARG A 113 1.41 -16.10 12.08
N TYR A 114 2.23 -15.63 11.16
CA TYR A 114 2.76 -14.27 11.24
C TYR A 114 1.65 -13.21 11.20
N TYR A 115 0.69 -13.36 10.27
CA TYR A 115 -0.42 -12.41 10.16
C TYR A 115 -1.29 -12.38 11.41
N TYR A 116 -1.55 -13.55 11.99
CA TYR A 116 -2.29 -13.68 13.24
C TYR A 116 -1.58 -12.99 14.40
N ASP A 117 -0.30 -13.29 14.61
CA ASP A 117 0.50 -12.75 15.70
C ASP A 117 0.64 -11.21 15.57
N ALA A 118 0.90 -10.70 14.36
CA ALA A 118 0.92 -9.27 14.07
C ALA A 118 -0.43 -8.60 14.35
N TYR A 119 -1.54 -9.24 13.95
CA TYR A 119 -2.87 -8.75 14.27
C TYR A 119 -3.11 -8.65 15.77
N GLN A 120 -2.80 -9.68 16.53
CA GLN A 120 -2.98 -9.72 17.99
C GLN A 120 -2.13 -8.64 18.69
N GLU A 121 -0.90 -8.45 18.25
CA GLU A 121 -0.02 -7.40 18.76
C GLU A 121 -0.62 -6.01 18.53
N LEU A 122 -1.06 -5.72 17.30
CA LEU A 122 -1.64 -4.42 16.95
C LEU A 122 -2.98 -4.18 17.66
N ASP A 123 -3.84 -5.20 17.77
CA ASP A 123 -5.13 -5.08 18.46
C ASP A 123 -4.92 -4.79 19.94
N ARG A 124 -3.97 -5.46 20.60
CA ARG A 124 -3.60 -5.21 22.00
C ARG A 124 -3.02 -3.82 22.20
N THR A 125 -2.11 -3.38 21.31
CA THR A 125 -1.35 -2.13 21.44
C THR A 125 -2.19 -0.92 21.06
N TYR A 126 -2.91 -0.98 19.94
CA TYR A 126 -3.61 0.17 19.35
C TYR A 126 -5.13 0.09 19.46
N ARG A 127 -5.68 -1.07 19.86
CA ARG A 127 -7.11 -1.29 20.12
C ARG A 127 -7.98 -0.79 18.95
N VAL A 128 -8.95 0.06 19.25
CA VAL A 128 -9.91 0.62 18.26
C VAL A 128 -9.27 1.40 17.10
N LYS A 129 -8.00 1.75 17.22
CA LYS A 129 -7.25 2.41 16.14
C LYS A 129 -6.72 1.41 15.12
N ALA A 130 -6.53 0.14 15.51
CA ALA A 130 -6.05 -0.92 14.64
C ALA A 130 -7.16 -1.43 13.70
N ARG A 131 -6.79 -1.71 12.47
CA ARG A 131 -7.62 -2.34 11.45
C ARG A 131 -6.78 -3.34 10.67
N ALA A 132 -7.42 -4.36 10.14
CA ALA A 132 -6.77 -5.38 9.33
C ALA A 132 -7.45 -5.52 7.97
N ALA A 133 -6.66 -5.78 6.94
CA ALA A 133 -7.12 -6.03 5.59
C ALA A 133 -6.28 -7.13 4.93
N CYS A 134 -6.90 -7.88 4.05
CA CYS A 134 -6.25 -8.92 3.26
C CYS A 134 -6.73 -8.83 1.81
N GLU A 135 -5.80 -8.88 0.86
CA GLU A 135 -6.14 -8.97 -0.54
C GLU A 135 -6.78 -10.33 -0.84
N THR A 136 -7.90 -10.31 -1.58
CA THR A 136 -8.68 -11.52 -1.89
C THR A 136 -9.01 -11.61 -3.39
N THR A 137 -8.23 -10.94 -4.23
CA THR A 137 -8.40 -10.88 -5.69
C THR A 137 -8.06 -12.24 -6.33
N TYR A 138 -8.65 -12.55 -7.49
CA TYR A 138 -8.28 -13.70 -8.34
C TYR A 138 -8.21 -15.09 -7.67
N GLY A 139 -9.27 -15.48 -6.98
CA GLY A 139 -9.34 -16.85 -6.39
C GLY A 139 -8.79 -16.92 -4.96
N GLN A 140 -8.22 -15.85 -4.43
CA GLN A 140 -7.82 -15.74 -3.02
C GLN A 140 -9.03 -15.63 -2.06
N ALA A 141 -10.25 -15.66 -2.58
CA ALA A 141 -11.48 -15.57 -1.76
C ALA A 141 -11.54 -16.66 -0.65
N ARG A 142 -10.88 -17.81 -0.87
CA ARG A 142 -10.79 -18.90 0.12
C ARG A 142 -9.74 -18.68 1.19
N ILE A 143 -8.78 -17.77 1.00
CA ILE A 143 -7.65 -17.60 1.90
C ILE A 143 -8.09 -17.30 3.35
N LEU A 144 -9.16 -16.51 3.53
CA LEU A 144 -9.66 -16.21 4.86
C LEU A 144 -10.39 -17.40 5.50
N ALA A 145 -11.04 -18.26 4.70
CA ALA A 145 -11.63 -19.50 5.21
C ALA A 145 -10.55 -20.50 5.62
N ASP A 146 -9.49 -20.62 4.81
CA ASP A 146 -8.33 -21.45 5.12
C ASP A 146 -7.57 -20.92 6.34
N PHE A 147 -7.52 -19.60 6.51
CA PHE A 147 -6.96 -18.95 7.70
C PHE A 147 -7.76 -19.27 8.97
N ASP A 148 -9.10 -19.22 8.93
CA ASP A 148 -9.95 -19.57 10.05
C ASP A 148 -9.82 -21.07 10.40
N ARG A 149 -9.75 -21.95 9.40
CA ARG A 149 -9.52 -23.39 9.64
C ARG A 149 -8.16 -23.61 10.30
N TRP A 150 -7.11 -22.97 9.79
CA TRP A 150 -5.79 -23.01 10.40
C TRP A 150 -5.82 -22.51 11.85
N ALA A 151 -6.54 -21.44 12.16
CA ALA A 151 -6.68 -20.93 13.52
C ALA A 151 -7.36 -21.97 14.44
N GLN A 152 -8.46 -22.59 13.98
CA GLN A 152 -9.15 -23.65 14.71
C GLN A 152 -8.25 -24.87 14.99
N ASP A 153 -7.51 -25.33 13.97
CA ASP A 153 -6.56 -26.44 14.10
C ASP A 153 -5.43 -26.17 15.10
N ASN A 154 -5.11 -24.88 15.30
CA ASN A 154 -4.12 -24.41 16.29
C ASN A 154 -4.74 -23.96 17.62
N HIS A 155 -6.03 -24.23 17.88
CA HIS A 155 -6.75 -23.83 19.07
C HIS A 155 -6.76 -22.30 19.31
N LEU A 156 -6.78 -21.52 18.23
CA LEU A 156 -6.83 -20.07 18.24
C LEU A 156 -8.23 -19.59 17.82
N PRO A 157 -8.74 -18.48 18.40
CA PRO A 157 -10.02 -17.92 17.95
C PRO A 157 -9.93 -17.39 16.53
N PRO A 158 -10.91 -17.73 15.65
CA PRO A 158 -10.97 -17.18 14.29
C PRO A 158 -11.13 -15.65 14.30
N ILE A 159 -10.39 -14.96 13.43
CA ILE A 159 -10.41 -13.50 13.32
C ILE A 159 -10.77 -12.97 11.92
N SER A 160 -11.11 -13.82 10.96
CA SER A 160 -11.39 -13.40 9.58
C SER A 160 -12.54 -12.39 9.49
N HIS A 161 -13.52 -12.47 10.39
CA HIS A 161 -14.63 -11.51 10.49
C HIS A 161 -14.19 -10.07 10.83
N ARG A 162 -12.97 -9.89 11.35
CA ARG A 162 -12.36 -8.58 11.64
C ARG A 162 -11.44 -8.09 10.54
N ILE A 163 -11.23 -8.90 9.50
CA ILE A 163 -10.33 -8.61 8.38
C ILE A 163 -11.15 -8.09 7.20
N LYS A 164 -10.86 -6.86 6.77
CA LYS A 164 -11.47 -6.30 5.57
C LYS A 164 -10.93 -7.02 4.33
N ARG A 165 -11.83 -7.57 3.54
CA ARG A 165 -11.50 -8.14 2.22
C ARG A 165 -11.25 -7.01 1.23
N ILE A 166 -10.17 -7.12 0.47
CA ILE A 166 -9.79 -6.14 -0.54
C ILE A 166 -9.77 -6.84 -1.89
N ASP A 167 -10.59 -6.34 -2.80
CA ASP A 167 -10.59 -6.72 -4.21
C ASP A 167 -9.93 -5.58 -5.01
N ASN A 168 -8.64 -5.73 -5.26
CA ASN A 168 -7.88 -4.73 -6.01
C ASN A 168 -8.12 -4.91 -7.50
N LYS A 169 -8.78 -3.93 -8.11
CA LYS A 169 -9.04 -3.85 -9.55
C LYS A 169 -8.06 -2.92 -10.28
N ASP A 170 -7.34 -2.09 -9.53
CA ASP A 170 -6.38 -1.14 -10.08
C ASP A 170 -5.11 -1.85 -10.58
N ASN A 171 -4.48 -1.23 -11.57
CA ASN A 171 -3.19 -1.68 -12.06
C ASN A 171 -2.15 -1.62 -10.92
N LYS A 172 -1.49 -2.76 -10.66
CA LYS A 172 -0.49 -2.94 -9.60
C LYS A 172 0.65 -1.91 -9.72
N ASN A 173 1.15 -1.69 -10.93
CA ASN A 173 2.23 -0.73 -11.17
C ASN A 173 1.81 0.70 -10.82
N LEU A 174 0.63 1.15 -11.24
CA LEU A 174 0.13 2.49 -10.89
C LEU A 174 -0.02 2.66 -9.38
N ARG A 175 -0.43 1.62 -8.66
CA ARG A 175 -0.58 1.64 -7.22
C ARG A 175 0.78 1.82 -6.52
N ILE A 176 1.82 1.12 -6.98
CA ILE A 176 3.19 1.25 -6.48
C ILE A 176 3.74 2.64 -6.79
N GLU A 177 3.60 3.12 -8.03
CA GLU A 177 4.10 4.42 -8.47
C GLU A 177 3.49 5.60 -7.69
N ARG A 178 2.23 5.49 -7.25
CA ARG A 178 1.59 6.49 -6.37
C ARG A 178 2.32 6.69 -5.03
N THR A 179 3.12 5.72 -4.61
CA THR A 179 3.91 5.83 -3.37
C THR A 179 5.20 6.62 -3.52
N GLU A 180 5.63 6.90 -4.75
CA GLU A 180 6.88 7.59 -5.08
C GLU A 180 7.04 8.89 -4.27
N THR A 181 6.13 9.84 -4.45
CA THR A 181 6.23 11.17 -3.82
C THR A 181 6.22 11.12 -2.28
N ILE A 182 5.42 10.22 -1.69
CA ILE A 182 5.34 10.16 -0.22
C ILE A 182 6.55 9.46 0.40
N ILE A 183 7.24 8.60 -0.35
CA ILE A 183 8.51 8.00 0.07
C ILE A 183 9.65 9.03 -0.12
N GLU A 184 9.74 9.67 -1.29
CA GLU A 184 10.73 10.71 -1.60
C GLU A 184 10.72 11.84 -0.56
N THR A 185 9.52 12.31 -0.17
CA THR A 185 9.36 13.41 0.78
C THR A 185 9.47 12.98 2.25
N ALA A 186 9.95 11.77 2.52
CA ALA A 186 10.07 11.19 3.87
C ALA A 186 8.75 11.27 4.69
N LYS A 187 7.62 11.14 4.02
CA LYS A 187 6.33 10.99 4.69
C LYS A 187 6.09 9.55 5.16
N VAL A 188 6.76 8.58 4.56
CA VAL A 188 6.80 7.18 4.99
C VAL A 188 8.14 6.89 5.63
N LEU A 189 8.12 6.41 6.87
CA LEU A 189 9.31 6.08 7.65
C LEU A 189 9.37 4.56 7.89
N PHE A 190 10.56 3.98 7.80
CA PHE A 190 10.79 2.55 7.81
C PHE A 190 11.49 2.10 9.11
N PRO A 191 11.24 0.88 9.61
CA PRO A 191 11.98 0.32 10.73
C PRO A 191 13.40 -0.08 10.32
N GLU A 192 14.29 -0.15 11.30
CA GLU A 192 15.55 -0.88 11.13
C GLU A 192 15.29 -2.39 11.34
N GLY A 193 15.92 -3.22 10.49
CA GLY A 193 15.75 -4.67 10.60
C GLY A 193 14.46 -5.22 9.96
N GLN A 194 13.94 -6.33 10.49
CA GLN A 194 12.87 -7.12 9.88
C GLN A 194 13.20 -7.46 8.42
N ASP A 195 12.19 -7.44 7.52
CA ASP A 195 12.41 -7.60 6.08
C ASP A 195 12.48 -6.26 5.33
N THR A 196 12.76 -5.16 6.05
CA THR A 196 12.94 -3.83 5.45
C THR A 196 13.99 -3.80 4.33
N PRO A 197 15.16 -4.45 4.45
CA PRO A 197 16.12 -4.52 3.34
C PRO A 197 15.54 -5.22 2.11
N THR A 198 14.74 -6.27 2.30
CA THR A 198 14.06 -6.96 1.19
C THR A 198 13.03 -6.05 0.52
N LEU A 199 12.23 -5.34 1.31
CA LEU A 199 11.24 -4.37 0.81
C LEU A 199 11.92 -3.27 -0.01
N ILE A 200 12.98 -2.66 0.53
CA ILE A 200 13.74 -1.61 -0.16
C ILE A 200 14.36 -2.16 -1.46
N SER A 201 14.94 -3.37 -1.42
CA SER A 201 15.49 -4.00 -2.62
C SER A 201 14.44 -4.18 -3.72
N GLN A 202 13.21 -4.58 -3.36
CA GLN A 202 12.12 -4.69 -4.33
C GLN A 202 11.74 -3.32 -4.95
N PHE A 203 11.76 -2.24 -4.17
CA PHE A 203 11.54 -0.90 -4.71
C PHE A 203 12.68 -0.44 -5.63
N LEU A 204 13.94 -0.75 -5.27
CA LEU A 204 15.10 -0.34 -6.07
C LEU A 204 15.22 -1.09 -7.40
N THR A 205 14.67 -2.29 -7.48
CA THR A 205 14.63 -3.09 -8.72
C THR A 205 13.32 -2.94 -9.48
N TYR A 206 12.36 -2.17 -8.95
CA TYR A 206 11.08 -1.94 -9.61
C TYR A 206 11.28 -1.23 -10.97
N PRO A 207 10.59 -1.64 -12.08
CA PRO A 207 9.54 -2.67 -12.13
C PRO A 207 10.04 -4.10 -12.41
N ASP A 208 11.33 -4.34 -12.60
CA ASP A 208 11.89 -5.58 -13.18
C ASP A 208 12.03 -6.73 -12.19
N GLY A 209 11.95 -6.46 -10.89
CA GLY A 209 12.12 -7.46 -9.83
C GLY A 209 10.81 -7.99 -9.26
N TYR A 210 10.91 -8.65 -8.10
CA TYR A 210 9.74 -8.95 -7.28
C TYR A 210 9.16 -7.66 -6.72
N ILE A 211 7.85 -7.52 -6.78
CA ILE A 211 7.14 -6.29 -6.41
C ILE A 211 6.06 -6.51 -5.34
N ASP A 212 5.96 -7.72 -4.79
CA ASP A 212 4.88 -8.09 -3.86
C ASP A 212 4.93 -7.28 -2.56
N GLY A 213 6.13 -6.99 -2.05
CA GLY A 213 6.31 -6.11 -0.90
C GLY A 213 5.95 -4.65 -1.19
N CYS A 214 6.34 -4.15 -2.38
CA CYS A 214 5.99 -2.80 -2.82
C CYS A 214 4.47 -2.64 -2.94
N ASP A 215 3.82 -3.64 -3.52
CA ASP A 215 2.39 -3.68 -3.70
C ASP A 215 1.63 -3.76 -2.37
N ALA A 216 2.10 -4.60 -1.44
CA ALA A 216 1.53 -4.68 -0.10
C ALA A 216 1.69 -3.35 0.68
N LEU A 217 2.83 -2.65 0.55
CA LEU A 217 3.01 -1.33 1.14
C LEU A 217 2.01 -0.32 0.54
N ALA A 218 1.91 -0.29 -0.79
CA ALA A 218 0.98 0.59 -1.51
C ALA A 218 -0.47 0.30 -1.11
N GLY A 219 -0.87 -0.98 -1.10
CA GLY A 219 -2.20 -1.41 -0.67
C GLY A 219 -2.51 -1.02 0.79
N CYS A 220 -1.52 -1.09 1.68
CA CYS A 220 -1.67 -0.64 3.06
C CYS A 220 -1.86 0.88 3.15
N LEU A 221 -1.08 1.66 2.42
CA LEU A 221 -1.18 3.13 2.38
C LEU A 221 -2.53 3.61 1.82
N GLU A 222 -3.07 2.95 0.81
CA GLU A 222 -4.39 3.27 0.28
C GLU A 222 -5.52 3.17 1.32
N ARG A 223 -5.36 2.30 2.33
CA ARG A 223 -6.38 2.16 3.40
C ARG A 223 -6.55 3.43 4.24
N PHE A 224 -5.55 4.31 4.25
CA PHE A 224 -5.66 5.60 4.95
C PHE A 224 -6.45 6.63 4.14
N SER A 225 -6.30 6.66 2.81
CA SER A 225 -7.02 7.60 1.93
C SER A 225 -8.53 7.33 1.87
N GLU A 226 -8.97 6.08 1.91
CA GLU A 226 -10.38 5.71 1.94
C GLU A 226 -11.14 6.31 3.14
N TYR A 227 -10.43 6.65 4.20
CA TYR A 227 -11.04 7.16 5.43
C TYR A 227 -11.17 8.68 5.45
N ASP A 228 -10.24 9.42 4.85
CA ASP A 228 -10.30 10.88 4.78
C ASP A 228 -11.36 11.37 3.80
N ILE A 229 -11.61 10.61 2.72
CA ILE A 229 -12.71 10.87 1.78
C ILE A 229 -14.08 10.73 2.46
N GLY A 230 -14.20 9.87 3.48
CA GLY A 230 -15.44 9.68 4.25
C GLY A 230 -15.81 10.85 5.17
N ARG A 231 -14.84 11.65 5.62
CA ARG A 231 -15.04 12.81 6.51
C ARG A 231 -15.20 14.15 5.76
N ASN A 232 -14.55 14.29 4.62
CA ASN A 232 -14.74 15.43 3.72
C ASN A 232 -15.58 15.01 2.51
N ARG A 233 -16.87 14.75 2.72
CA ARG A 233 -17.82 14.67 1.61
C ARG A 233 -18.01 16.06 0.98
N VAL A 234 -17.05 16.52 0.24
CA VAL A 234 -17.33 17.35 -0.92
C VAL A 234 -17.99 16.42 -1.93
N LYS A 235 -19.26 16.68 -2.22
CA LYS A 235 -20.06 15.94 -3.21
C LYS A 235 -19.37 16.01 -4.57
N VAL A 236 -18.51 15.05 -4.86
CA VAL A 236 -18.13 14.77 -6.24
C VAL A 236 -19.32 14.00 -6.81
N ARG A 237 -20.13 14.69 -7.63
CA ARG A 237 -21.19 14.05 -8.43
C ARG A 237 -20.52 12.95 -9.24
N ARG A 238 -20.96 11.71 -9.00
CA ARG A 238 -20.67 10.60 -9.92
C ARG A 238 -21.32 10.98 -11.25
N PHE A 239 -20.53 11.25 -12.24
CA PHE A 239 -21.00 11.19 -13.61
C PHE A 239 -21.02 9.71 -14.00
N SER A 240 -22.24 9.18 -14.14
CA SER A 240 -22.49 7.92 -14.84
C SER A 240 -22.38 8.20 -16.33
N PHE A 241 -21.60 7.40 -17.03
CA PHE A 241 -21.62 7.28 -18.49
C PHE A 241 -22.67 6.25 -18.88
#